data_f1aea1eed4a463fe7bdf41c3423b05ef
#
_entry.id   f1aea1eed4a463fe7bdf41c3423b05ef
#
_cell.length_a   1.000
_cell.length_b   1.000
_cell.length_c   1.000
_cell.angle_alpha   90.00
_cell.angle_beta   90.00
_cell.angle_gamma   90.00
#
_symmetry.space_group_name_H-M   'P 1'
#
loop_
_entity.id
_entity.type
_entity.pdbx_description
1 polymer ?
#
loop_
_entity_poly.entity_id
_entity_poly.type
_entity_poly.pdbx_seq_one_letter_code
_entity_poly.pdbx_strand_id
1 'polypeptide(L)'
;VGPDLSLLIRGDYVVGDATLNRFFSFHVIAVPLVLIGLVVAHLLALHDVGSNNPDGIEIKGPNAPKDAQGHPLDGIPFHPYYTVHDILGVCLFLMAFTAVIFFAPEFGGYFLEYNNFIPADPFQTPNHIAPVWYFTPFYSMLRAITAEMMYALIACVALGGLFGILKAPGIFKAVAGAGAAVGIALMLAIDAKFWGVVVMGGAVVILFALPWLDYCEVKSIRYRPSWHKALYAVFVVNFFVLGYLGVLP
;
A
#
# COMPACT_ATOMS: atom_id res chain seq x y z
N VAL A 1 -6.45 13.89 24.52
CA VAL A 1 -5.44 13.09 23.81
C VAL A 1 -5.09 13.72 22.46
N GLY A 2 -6.08 14.09 21.62
CA GLY A 2 -5.81 14.65 20.28
C GLY A 2 -4.98 15.94 20.29
N PRO A 3 -5.37 16.98 21.05
CA PRO A 3 -4.60 18.21 21.18
C PRO A 3 -3.18 17.99 21.73
N ASP A 4 -3.04 17.15 22.75
CA ASP A 4 -1.74 16.85 23.37
C ASP A 4 -0.82 16.12 22.39
N LEU A 5 -1.36 15.14 21.65
CA LEU A 5 -0.62 14.43 20.60
C LEU A 5 -0.20 15.37 19.48
N SER A 6 -1.07 16.27 19.07
CA SER A 6 -0.78 17.28 18.05
C SER A 6 0.35 18.22 18.50
N LEU A 7 0.32 18.66 19.76
CA LEU A 7 1.37 19.48 20.35
C LEU A 7 2.70 18.72 20.45
N LEU A 8 2.63 17.45 20.86
CA LEU A 8 3.82 16.57 20.91
C LEU A 8 4.47 16.40 19.53
N ILE A 9 3.68 16.15 18.49
CA ILE A 9 4.19 15.98 17.13
C ILE A 9 4.77 17.27 16.58
N ARG A 10 4.07 18.38 16.72
CA ARG A 10 4.54 19.69 16.26
C ARG A 10 5.74 20.19 17.05
N GLY A 11 5.79 19.90 18.35
CA GLY A 11 6.84 20.36 19.25
C GLY A 11 6.68 21.79 19.72
N ASP A 12 5.62 22.47 19.28
CA ASP A 12 5.24 23.82 19.69
C ASP A 12 3.72 24.01 19.49
N TYR A 13 3.19 25.11 20.01
CA TYR A 13 1.77 25.49 19.85
C TYR A 13 1.41 25.82 18.39
N VAL A 14 2.39 26.27 17.61
CA VAL A 14 2.27 26.58 16.17
C VAL A 14 3.24 25.74 15.35
N VAL A 15 2.99 25.63 14.04
CA VAL A 15 3.93 25.02 13.11
C VAL A 15 5.09 25.97 12.90
N GLY A 16 6.30 25.57 13.25
CA GLY A 16 7.51 26.40 13.18
C GLY A 16 8.79 25.54 13.10
N ASP A 17 9.91 26.11 13.56
CA ASP A 17 11.23 25.48 13.47
C ASP A 17 11.31 24.12 14.16
N ALA A 18 10.65 23.96 15.32
CA ALA A 18 10.61 22.68 16.01
C ALA A 18 9.94 21.60 15.18
N THR A 19 8.84 21.93 14.50
CA THR A 19 8.13 21.03 13.59
C THR A 19 9.01 20.68 12.38
N LEU A 20 9.59 21.69 11.75
CA LEU A 20 10.44 21.51 10.58
C LEU A 20 11.63 20.59 10.89
N ASN A 21 12.35 20.82 11.99
CA ASN A 21 13.50 20.01 12.39
C ASN A 21 13.13 18.56 12.63
N ARG A 22 11.98 18.29 13.25
CA ARG A 22 11.51 16.93 13.52
C ARG A 22 11.18 16.19 12.22
N PHE A 23 10.39 16.80 11.35
CA PHE A 23 9.99 16.18 10.09
C PHE A 23 11.18 16.08 9.12
N PHE A 24 12.10 17.02 9.11
CA PHE A 24 13.34 16.93 8.36
C PHE A 24 14.18 15.73 8.82
N SER A 25 14.38 15.56 10.12
CA SER A 25 15.12 14.42 10.68
C SER A 25 14.45 13.08 10.35
N PHE A 26 13.13 13.02 10.41
CA PHE A 26 12.38 11.83 9.97
C PHE A 26 12.61 11.53 8.49
N HIS A 27 12.45 12.53 7.63
CA HIS A 27 12.51 12.34 6.18
C HIS A 27 13.92 12.00 5.68
N VAL A 28 14.94 12.63 6.24
CA VAL A 28 16.34 12.53 5.75
C VAL A 28 17.12 11.41 6.41
N ILE A 29 16.78 11.05 7.65
CA ILE A 29 17.55 10.06 8.44
C ILE A 29 16.70 8.84 8.78
N ALA A 30 15.66 9.02 9.60
CA ALA A 30 14.96 7.89 10.19
C ALA A 30 14.24 7.02 9.14
N VAL A 31 13.46 7.62 8.26
CA VAL A 31 12.71 6.89 7.22
C VAL A 31 13.63 6.20 6.22
N PRO A 32 14.69 6.84 5.66
CA PRO A 32 15.64 6.16 4.79
C PRO A 32 16.37 4.99 5.46
N LEU A 33 16.79 5.13 6.71
CA LEU A 33 17.46 4.04 7.43
C LEU A 33 16.53 2.85 7.68
N VAL A 34 15.29 3.11 8.09
CA VAL A 34 14.26 2.07 8.25
C VAL A 34 13.98 1.38 6.92
N LEU A 35 13.84 2.15 5.83
CA LEU A 35 13.61 1.61 4.49
C LEU A 35 14.75 0.68 4.06
N ILE A 36 16.01 1.09 4.23
CA ILE A 36 17.18 0.26 3.91
C ILE A 36 17.15 -1.02 4.74
N GLY A 37 16.88 -0.92 6.05
CA GLY A 37 16.77 -2.09 6.92
C GLY A 37 15.68 -3.07 6.46
N LEU A 38 14.53 -2.56 6.07
CA LEU A 38 13.42 -3.36 5.53
C LEU A 38 13.77 -4.01 4.18
N VAL A 39 14.48 -3.30 3.30
CA VAL A 39 14.96 -3.86 2.03
C VAL A 39 15.93 -5.01 2.28
N VAL A 40 16.87 -4.86 3.22
CA VAL A 40 17.80 -5.94 3.60
C VAL A 40 17.03 -7.15 4.11
N ALA A 41 16.10 -6.96 5.03
CA ALA A 41 15.26 -8.04 5.57
C ALA A 41 14.44 -8.72 4.46
N HIS A 42 13.88 -7.94 3.52
CA HIS A 42 13.11 -8.45 2.38
C HIS A 42 13.95 -9.31 1.45
N LEU A 43 15.16 -8.87 1.13
CA LEU A 43 16.09 -9.62 0.29
C LEU A 43 16.61 -10.90 0.99
N LEU A 44 16.86 -10.85 2.29
CA LEU A 44 17.22 -12.05 3.06
C LEU A 44 16.08 -13.08 3.03
N ALA A 45 14.84 -12.65 3.24
CA ALA A 45 13.67 -13.51 3.13
C ALA A 45 13.51 -14.10 1.71
N LEU A 46 13.76 -13.30 0.67
CA LEU A 46 13.75 -13.78 -0.72
C LEU A 46 14.82 -14.85 -0.97
N HIS A 47 16.02 -14.67 -0.43
CA HIS A 47 17.09 -15.67 -0.55
C HIS A 47 16.76 -16.96 0.17
N ASP A 48 16.05 -16.88 1.28
CA ASP A 48 15.68 -18.05 2.10
C ASP A 48 14.59 -18.89 1.40
N VAL A 49 13.51 -18.27 0.93
CA VAL A 49 12.41 -18.96 0.23
C VAL A 49 12.65 -19.16 -1.27
N GLY A 50 13.46 -18.29 -1.88
CA GLY A 50 13.70 -18.25 -3.32
C GLY A 50 12.55 -17.63 -4.13
N SER A 51 12.86 -17.32 -5.39
CA SER A 51 11.90 -16.74 -6.35
C SER A 51 10.83 -17.75 -6.73
N ASN A 52 9.60 -17.27 -6.93
CA ASN A 52 8.51 -18.04 -7.51
C ASN A 52 8.60 -18.02 -9.04
N ASN A 53 7.80 -18.84 -9.72
CA ASN A 53 7.68 -18.86 -11.19
C ASN A 53 6.24 -18.47 -11.61
N PRO A 54 6.03 -18.12 -12.91
CA PRO A 54 4.71 -17.68 -13.38
C PRO A 54 3.60 -18.73 -13.24
N ASP A 55 3.94 -20.00 -13.20
CA ASP A 55 2.97 -21.09 -13.08
C ASP A 55 2.72 -21.48 -11.62
N GLY A 56 3.54 -21.00 -10.67
CA GLY A 56 3.41 -21.33 -9.26
C GLY A 56 3.78 -22.79 -8.93
N ILE A 57 4.56 -23.44 -9.79
CA ILE A 57 5.00 -24.82 -9.61
C ILE A 57 6.18 -24.84 -8.64
N GLU A 58 6.15 -25.77 -7.69
CA GLU A 58 7.22 -25.95 -6.72
C GLU A 58 8.37 -26.75 -7.33
N ILE A 59 9.40 -26.06 -7.81
CA ILE A 59 10.59 -26.67 -8.42
C ILE A 59 11.75 -26.86 -7.44
N LYS A 60 11.65 -26.34 -6.22
CA LYS A 60 12.71 -26.38 -5.19
C LYS A 60 12.39 -27.33 -4.05
N GLY A 61 11.23 -27.97 -4.06
CA GLY A 61 10.80 -28.88 -3.03
C GLY A 61 11.75 -30.10 -2.89
N PRO A 62 11.71 -30.81 -1.75
CA PRO A 62 12.56 -31.97 -1.52
C PRO A 62 12.37 -33.09 -2.53
N ASN A 63 11.17 -33.20 -3.11
CA ASN A 63 10.79 -34.22 -4.10
C ASN A 63 10.89 -33.72 -5.56
N ALA A 64 11.34 -32.49 -5.79
CA ALA A 64 11.52 -31.96 -7.14
C ALA A 64 12.67 -32.69 -7.86
N PRO A 65 12.51 -33.00 -9.18
CA PRO A 65 13.58 -33.62 -9.96
C PRO A 65 14.84 -32.76 -9.97
N LYS A 66 15.98 -33.37 -9.68
CA LYS A 66 17.27 -32.68 -9.64
C LYS A 66 18.29 -33.39 -10.51
N ASP A 67 19.27 -32.63 -10.98
CA ASP A 67 20.44 -33.17 -11.67
C ASP A 67 21.42 -33.85 -10.70
N ALA A 68 22.51 -34.38 -11.23
CA ALA A 68 23.56 -35.04 -10.43
C ALA A 68 24.28 -34.07 -9.45
N GLN A 69 24.18 -32.76 -9.70
CA GLN A 69 24.76 -31.70 -8.90
C GLN A 69 23.76 -31.13 -7.85
N GLY A 70 22.51 -31.63 -7.85
CA GLY A 70 21.46 -31.20 -6.92
C GLY A 70 20.68 -29.97 -7.37
N HIS A 71 20.85 -29.50 -8.59
CA HIS A 71 20.10 -28.38 -9.13
C HIS A 71 18.74 -28.86 -9.68
N PRO A 72 17.67 -28.03 -9.57
CA PRO A 72 16.38 -28.35 -10.18
C PRO A 72 16.50 -28.56 -11.70
N LEU A 73 15.93 -29.65 -12.24
CA LEU A 73 15.94 -29.90 -13.69
C LEU A 73 15.13 -28.87 -14.48
N ASP A 74 14.05 -28.33 -13.86
CA ASP A 74 13.21 -27.28 -14.45
C ASP A 74 13.67 -25.89 -14.00
N GLY A 75 14.92 -25.59 -14.22
CA GLY A 75 15.54 -24.33 -13.84
C GLY A 75 16.72 -24.00 -14.74
N ILE A 76 17.08 -22.73 -14.77
CA ILE A 76 18.30 -22.25 -15.41
C ILE A 76 19.16 -21.52 -14.38
N PRO A 77 20.49 -21.49 -14.52
CA PRO A 77 21.37 -20.73 -13.65
C PRO A 77 20.99 -19.25 -13.63
N PHE A 78 21.05 -18.64 -12.45
CA PHE A 78 20.83 -17.20 -12.33
C PHE A 78 21.89 -16.42 -13.11
N HIS A 79 23.15 -16.76 -12.90
CA HIS A 79 24.26 -16.17 -13.65
C HIS A 79 24.63 -17.06 -14.85
N PRO A 80 24.82 -16.52 -16.07
CA PRO A 80 24.75 -15.11 -16.43
C PRO A 80 23.36 -14.60 -16.87
N TYR A 81 22.38 -15.48 -17.03
CA TYR A 81 21.10 -15.15 -17.68
C TYR A 81 20.35 -14.02 -16.97
N TYR A 82 20.01 -14.18 -15.70
CA TYR A 82 19.26 -13.17 -14.96
C TYR A 82 20.13 -12.02 -14.46
N THR A 83 21.42 -12.25 -14.25
CA THR A 83 22.38 -11.18 -13.95
C THR A 83 22.39 -10.13 -15.08
N VAL A 84 22.42 -10.59 -16.34
CA VAL A 84 22.40 -9.68 -17.51
C VAL A 84 21.05 -8.93 -17.59
N HIS A 85 19.92 -9.61 -17.35
CA HIS A 85 18.61 -8.99 -17.35
C HIS A 85 18.48 -7.94 -16.23
N ASP A 86 18.98 -8.22 -15.05
CA ASP A 86 18.95 -7.28 -13.93
C ASP A 86 19.81 -6.04 -14.23
N ILE A 87 21.03 -6.22 -14.75
CA ILE A 87 21.90 -5.12 -15.16
C ILE A 87 21.21 -4.27 -16.25
N LEU A 88 20.61 -4.90 -17.25
CA LEU A 88 19.87 -4.19 -18.29
C LEU A 88 18.71 -3.37 -17.69
N GLY A 89 17.93 -3.99 -16.82
CA GLY A 89 16.81 -3.30 -16.12
C GLY A 89 17.28 -2.11 -15.31
N VAL A 90 18.35 -2.26 -14.54
CA VAL A 90 18.97 -1.18 -13.76
C VAL A 90 19.48 -0.06 -14.68
N CYS A 91 20.17 -0.39 -15.77
CA CYS A 91 20.66 0.61 -16.72
C CYS A 91 19.51 1.40 -17.35
N LEU A 92 18.46 0.74 -17.82
CA LEU A 92 17.29 1.40 -18.41
C LEU A 92 16.58 2.31 -17.40
N PHE A 93 16.41 1.83 -16.18
CA PHE A 93 15.84 2.64 -15.08
C PHE A 93 16.70 3.87 -14.81
N LEU A 94 18.01 3.70 -14.64
CA LEU A 94 18.92 4.81 -14.38
C LEU A 94 18.98 5.81 -15.53
N MET A 95 18.89 5.36 -16.78
CA MET A 95 18.79 6.27 -17.93
C MET A 95 17.53 7.12 -17.87
N ALA A 96 16.36 6.52 -17.61
CA ALA A 96 15.11 7.25 -17.49
C ALA A 96 15.13 8.21 -16.27
N PHE A 97 15.60 7.72 -15.14
CA PHE A 97 15.74 8.50 -13.91
C PHE A 97 16.66 9.72 -14.09
N THR A 98 17.82 9.50 -14.67
CA THR A 98 18.80 10.56 -14.96
C THR A 98 18.23 11.58 -15.95
N ALA A 99 17.54 11.11 -16.98
CA ALA A 99 16.90 11.99 -17.96
C ALA A 99 15.88 12.94 -17.29
N VAL A 100 15.05 12.41 -16.38
CA VAL A 100 14.11 13.24 -15.62
C VAL A 100 14.84 14.23 -14.72
N ILE A 101 15.76 13.76 -13.88
CA ILE A 101 16.41 14.61 -12.88
C ILE A 101 17.21 15.77 -13.50
N PHE A 102 17.96 15.49 -14.58
CA PHE A 102 18.83 16.50 -15.17
C PHE A 102 18.19 17.33 -16.28
N PHE A 103 17.15 16.84 -16.95
CA PHE A 103 16.58 17.52 -18.11
C PHE A 103 15.12 17.93 -17.95
N ALA A 104 14.36 17.30 -17.07
CA ALA A 104 12.96 17.60 -16.88
C ALA A 104 12.49 17.35 -15.42
N PRO A 105 13.12 17.95 -14.39
CA PRO A 105 12.84 17.66 -12.98
C PRO A 105 11.41 18.03 -12.58
N GLU A 106 10.82 19.02 -13.18
CA GLU A 106 9.44 19.44 -12.90
C GLU A 106 8.42 18.60 -13.67
N PHE A 107 8.79 18.16 -14.86
CA PHE A 107 7.95 17.42 -15.80
C PHE A 107 6.53 18.03 -15.93
N GLY A 108 6.47 19.37 -16.13
CA GLY A 108 5.20 20.11 -16.22
C GLY A 108 4.39 20.13 -14.92
N GLY A 109 5.04 20.00 -13.76
CA GLY A 109 4.38 19.98 -12.46
C GLY A 109 3.99 18.58 -11.95
N TYR A 110 4.23 17.52 -12.75
CA TYR A 110 3.91 16.15 -12.32
C TYR A 110 4.88 15.58 -11.29
N PHE A 111 6.18 15.93 -11.36
CA PHE A 111 7.19 15.43 -10.42
C PHE A 111 7.51 16.44 -9.32
N LEU A 112 7.64 17.71 -9.67
CA LEU A 112 7.79 18.79 -8.70
C LEU A 112 6.59 19.72 -8.80
N GLU A 113 5.78 19.75 -7.75
CA GLU A 113 4.59 20.57 -7.69
C GLU A 113 4.97 22.06 -7.57
N TYR A 114 4.19 22.92 -8.24
CA TYR A 114 4.41 24.37 -8.25
C TYR A 114 4.50 24.98 -6.86
N ASN A 115 3.74 24.48 -5.89
CA ASN A 115 3.77 24.95 -4.51
C ASN A 115 5.15 24.81 -3.83
N ASN A 116 6.03 23.92 -4.33
CA ASN A 116 7.37 23.75 -3.78
C ASN A 116 8.29 24.97 -4.09
N PHE A 117 7.91 25.81 -5.05
CA PHE A 117 8.66 27.01 -5.42
C PHE A 117 8.15 28.30 -4.75
N ILE A 118 7.04 28.20 -4.01
CA ILE A 118 6.45 29.31 -3.27
C ILE A 118 7.07 29.36 -1.87
N PRO A 119 7.47 30.54 -1.34
CA PRO A 119 7.93 30.66 0.03
C PRO A 119 6.92 30.10 1.02
N ALA A 120 7.39 29.29 1.96
CA ALA A 120 6.51 28.71 2.96
C ALA A 120 5.98 29.76 3.93
N ASP A 121 4.68 29.79 4.15
CA ASP A 121 4.03 30.58 5.17
C ASP A 121 3.28 29.64 6.14
N PRO A 122 3.69 29.54 7.40
CA PRO A 122 3.04 28.63 8.37
C PRO A 122 1.59 29.02 8.69
N PHE A 123 1.15 30.22 8.34
CA PHE A 123 -0.20 30.73 8.60
C PHE A 123 -1.11 30.72 7.37
N GLN A 124 -0.57 30.43 6.20
CA GLN A 124 -1.33 30.42 4.95
C GLN A 124 -1.15 29.11 4.20
N THR A 125 -2.23 28.32 4.13
CA THR A 125 -2.25 27.09 3.34
C THR A 125 -2.53 27.45 1.87
N PRO A 126 -1.79 26.89 0.89
CA PRO A 126 -2.12 27.06 -0.52
C PRO A 126 -3.53 26.61 -0.86
N ASN A 127 -4.18 27.27 -1.83
CA ASN A 127 -5.57 27.03 -2.19
C ASN A 127 -5.82 25.60 -2.73
N HIS A 128 -4.83 25.03 -3.39
CA HIS A 128 -4.88 23.65 -3.90
C HIS A 128 -3.64 22.90 -3.46
N ILE A 129 -3.85 21.82 -2.73
CA ILE A 129 -2.80 20.92 -2.30
C ILE A 129 -3.19 19.51 -2.74
N ALA A 130 -2.36 18.90 -3.58
CA ALA A 130 -2.45 17.49 -3.92
C ALA A 130 -1.21 16.77 -3.39
N PRO A 131 -1.33 15.53 -2.91
CA PRO A 131 -0.16 14.71 -2.59
C PRO A 131 0.55 14.31 -3.89
N VAL A 132 1.79 13.81 -3.75
CA VAL A 132 2.51 13.21 -4.89
C VAL A 132 1.68 12.10 -5.53
N TRP A 133 1.83 11.92 -6.85
CA TRP A 133 0.94 11.11 -7.68
C TRP A 133 0.70 9.68 -7.16
N TYR A 134 1.69 9.03 -6.54
CA TYR A 134 1.53 7.68 -5.99
C TYR A 134 0.75 7.64 -4.66
N PHE A 135 0.54 8.77 -3.99
CA PHE A 135 -0.32 8.89 -2.81
C PHE A 135 -1.75 9.30 -3.14
N THR A 136 -2.01 9.80 -4.35
CA THR A 136 -3.33 10.30 -4.74
C THR A 136 -4.47 9.29 -4.59
N PRO A 137 -4.29 7.97 -4.86
CA PRO A 137 -5.34 6.98 -4.61
C PRO A 137 -5.75 6.90 -3.14
N PHE A 138 -4.78 6.95 -2.25
CA PHE A 138 -5.00 6.89 -0.80
C PHE A 138 -5.64 8.18 -0.27
N TYR A 139 -5.23 9.31 -0.81
CA TYR A 139 -5.85 10.61 -0.50
C TYR A 139 -7.30 10.68 -0.96
N SER A 140 -7.62 10.09 -2.11
CA SER A 140 -9.02 9.93 -2.55
C SER A 140 -9.83 9.10 -1.56
N MET A 141 -9.29 7.99 -1.06
CA MET A 141 -9.96 7.17 -0.05
C MET A 141 -10.26 7.98 1.20
N LEU A 142 -9.30 8.79 1.67
CA LEU A 142 -9.48 9.69 2.81
C LEU A 142 -10.64 10.66 2.58
N ARG A 143 -10.67 11.31 1.40
CA ARG A 143 -11.68 12.34 1.06
C ARG A 143 -13.06 11.75 0.77
N ALA A 144 -13.13 10.52 0.26
CA ALA A 144 -14.38 9.88 -0.16
C ALA A 144 -15.30 9.54 1.03
N ILE A 145 -14.78 9.46 2.24
CA ILE A 145 -15.58 9.09 3.41
C ILE A 145 -16.32 10.32 3.94
N THR A 146 -17.46 10.59 3.33
CA THR A 146 -18.43 11.59 3.78
C THR A 146 -19.46 10.97 4.73
N ALA A 147 -20.33 11.81 5.31
CA ALA A 147 -21.44 11.33 6.13
C ALA A 147 -22.39 10.40 5.38
N GLU A 148 -22.64 10.67 4.08
CA GLU A 148 -23.47 9.82 3.23
C GLU A 148 -22.76 8.48 2.95
N MET A 149 -21.47 8.51 2.64
CA MET A 149 -20.69 7.28 2.40
C MET A 149 -20.62 6.40 3.64
N MET A 150 -20.67 6.97 4.85
CA MET A 150 -20.74 6.20 6.08
C MET A 150 -21.92 5.23 6.12
N TYR A 151 -23.10 5.63 5.61
CA TYR A 151 -24.25 4.72 5.55
C TYR A 151 -23.98 3.52 4.63
N ALA A 152 -23.30 3.73 3.51
CA ALA A 152 -22.91 2.64 2.62
C ALA A 152 -21.91 1.68 3.30
N LEU A 153 -20.93 2.22 4.02
CA LEU A 153 -19.97 1.41 4.78
C LEU A 153 -20.66 0.61 5.91
N ILE A 154 -21.57 1.24 6.64
CA ILE A 154 -22.37 0.56 7.67
C ILE A 154 -23.19 -0.59 7.05
N ALA A 155 -23.81 -0.35 5.89
CA ALA A 155 -24.51 -1.40 5.17
C ALA A 155 -23.59 -2.57 4.77
N CYS A 156 -22.37 -2.27 4.28
CA CYS A 156 -21.37 -3.29 3.96
C CYS A 156 -20.95 -4.10 5.19
N VAL A 157 -20.71 -3.45 6.33
CA VAL A 157 -20.37 -4.12 7.59
C VAL A 157 -21.53 -4.97 8.09
N ALA A 158 -22.76 -4.49 8.01
CA ALA A 158 -23.97 -5.23 8.37
C ALA A 158 -24.16 -6.48 7.49
N LEU A 159 -24.01 -6.33 6.18
CA LEU A 159 -24.11 -7.46 5.23
C LEU A 159 -22.98 -8.48 5.45
N GLY A 160 -21.75 -8.01 5.68
CA GLY A 160 -20.61 -8.87 6.00
C GLY A 160 -20.80 -9.63 7.31
N GLY A 161 -21.30 -8.95 8.33
CA GLY A 161 -21.67 -9.56 9.62
C GLY A 161 -22.76 -10.61 9.48
N LEU A 162 -23.83 -10.29 8.73
CA LEU A 162 -24.91 -11.23 8.42
C LEU A 162 -24.39 -12.47 7.67
N PHE A 163 -23.56 -12.25 6.65
CA PHE A 163 -22.93 -13.35 5.92
C PHE A 163 -22.07 -14.23 6.85
N GLY A 164 -21.28 -13.62 7.73
CA GLY A 164 -20.50 -14.33 8.74
C GLY A 164 -21.36 -15.15 9.69
N ILE A 165 -22.48 -14.59 10.18
CA ILE A 165 -23.44 -15.31 11.03
C ILE A 165 -24.03 -16.52 10.28
N LEU A 166 -24.32 -16.38 9.00
CA LEU A 166 -24.95 -17.45 8.21
C LEU A 166 -23.96 -18.56 7.83
N LYS A 167 -22.70 -18.21 7.54
CA LYS A 167 -21.73 -19.13 6.92
C LYS A 167 -20.60 -19.58 7.85
N ALA A 168 -20.23 -18.82 8.87
CA ALA A 168 -19.13 -19.19 9.75
C ALA A 168 -19.49 -20.41 10.62
N PRO A 169 -18.51 -21.27 10.96
CA PRO A 169 -18.75 -22.41 11.85
C PRO A 169 -18.69 -21.99 13.33
N GLY A 170 -19.49 -22.64 14.17
CA GLY A 170 -19.41 -22.60 15.63
C GLY A 170 -19.39 -21.20 16.22
N ILE A 171 -18.42 -20.93 17.07
CA ILE A 171 -18.27 -19.66 17.80
C ILE A 171 -18.01 -18.46 16.86
N PHE A 172 -17.48 -18.70 15.67
CA PHE A 172 -17.19 -17.63 14.71
C PHE A 172 -18.44 -16.89 14.22
N LYS A 173 -19.64 -17.50 14.33
CA LYS A 173 -20.92 -16.82 14.10
C LYS A 173 -21.12 -15.66 15.10
N ALA A 174 -20.90 -15.94 16.37
CA ALA A 174 -21.04 -14.96 17.43
C ALA A 174 -19.97 -13.85 17.29
N VAL A 175 -18.72 -14.23 16.95
CA VAL A 175 -17.65 -13.27 16.72
C VAL A 175 -17.96 -12.36 15.53
N ALA A 176 -18.48 -12.89 14.41
CA ALA A 176 -18.88 -12.10 13.25
C ALA A 176 -20.02 -11.14 13.57
N GLY A 177 -21.05 -11.60 14.28
CA GLY A 177 -22.19 -10.78 14.68
C GLY A 177 -21.80 -9.69 15.68
N ALA A 178 -21.07 -10.05 16.72
CA ALA A 178 -20.59 -9.09 17.73
C ALA A 178 -19.62 -8.08 17.12
N GLY A 179 -18.70 -8.53 16.28
CA GLY A 179 -17.75 -7.66 15.59
C GLY A 179 -18.44 -6.64 14.67
N ALA A 180 -19.45 -7.10 13.90
CA ALA A 180 -20.26 -6.20 13.07
C ALA A 180 -21.05 -5.19 13.92
N ALA A 181 -21.68 -5.63 15.01
CA ALA A 181 -22.45 -4.76 15.89
C ALA A 181 -21.56 -3.70 16.55
N VAL A 182 -20.40 -4.07 17.08
CA VAL A 182 -19.41 -3.15 17.64
C VAL A 182 -18.87 -2.20 16.57
N GLY A 183 -18.54 -2.71 15.39
CA GLY A 183 -18.08 -1.89 14.26
C GLY A 183 -19.11 -0.83 13.89
N ILE A 184 -20.38 -1.20 13.73
CA ILE A 184 -21.47 -0.27 13.41
C ILE A 184 -21.65 0.77 14.53
N ALA A 185 -21.63 0.34 15.79
CA ALA A 185 -21.74 1.25 16.92
C ALA A 185 -20.62 2.31 16.93
N LEU A 186 -19.38 1.88 16.67
CA LEU A 186 -18.23 2.79 16.54
C LEU A 186 -18.38 3.73 15.33
N MET A 187 -18.88 3.23 14.19
CA MET A 187 -19.09 4.04 13.00
C MET A 187 -20.17 5.10 13.20
N LEU A 188 -21.16 4.85 14.06
CA LEU A 188 -22.17 5.81 14.42
C LEU A 188 -21.71 6.82 15.50
N ALA A 189 -20.75 6.43 16.35
CA ALA A 189 -20.26 7.24 17.46
C ALA A 189 -19.11 8.18 17.08
N ILE A 190 -18.35 7.85 16.04
CA ILE A 190 -17.12 8.56 15.66
C ILE A 190 -17.33 9.26 14.30
N ASP A 191 -16.78 10.47 14.19
CA ASP A 191 -16.90 11.31 13.00
C ASP A 191 -16.42 10.61 11.70
N ALA A 192 -17.11 10.86 10.60
CA ALA A 192 -16.82 10.27 9.28
C ALA A 192 -15.37 10.50 8.82
N LYS A 193 -14.79 11.68 9.12
CA LYS A 193 -13.40 11.98 8.74
C LYS A 193 -12.39 11.06 9.39
N PHE A 194 -12.64 10.60 10.61
CA PHE A 194 -11.79 9.60 11.27
C PHE A 194 -11.80 8.28 10.49
N TRP A 195 -12.97 7.86 10.01
CA TRP A 195 -13.08 6.64 9.21
C TRP A 195 -12.40 6.76 7.84
N GLY A 196 -12.32 7.97 7.28
CA GLY A 196 -11.47 8.24 6.12
C GLY A 196 -10.00 7.87 6.38
N VAL A 197 -9.46 8.25 7.54
CA VAL A 197 -8.10 7.88 7.96
C VAL A 197 -7.99 6.36 8.16
N VAL A 198 -8.99 5.72 8.75
CA VAL A 198 -9.02 4.26 8.96
C VAL A 198 -9.03 3.51 7.62
N VAL A 199 -9.83 3.95 6.65
CA VAL A 199 -9.88 3.34 5.31
C VAL A 199 -8.56 3.53 4.57
N MET A 200 -8.01 4.74 4.57
CA MET A 200 -6.72 5.04 3.96
C MET A 200 -5.59 4.20 4.57
N GLY A 201 -5.46 4.20 5.89
CA GLY A 201 -4.44 3.42 6.59
C GLY A 201 -4.68 1.91 6.44
N GLY A 202 -5.94 1.48 6.51
CA GLY A 202 -6.36 0.09 6.33
C GLY A 202 -5.99 -0.47 4.95
N ALA A 203 -6.05 0.35 3.90
CA ALA A 203 -5.63 -0.04 2.55
C ALA A 203 -4.14 -0.44 2.47
N VAL A 204 -3.30 0.13 3.32
CA VAL A 204 -1.88 -0.26 3.44
C VAL A 204 -1.71 -1.42 4.41
N VAL A 205 -2.33 -1.34 5.59
CA VAL A 205 -2.17 -2.34 6.66
C VAL A 205 -2.70 -3.71 6.25
N ILE A 206 -3.75 -3.78 5.42
CA ILE A 206 -4.31 -5.06 4.95
C ILE A 206 -3.29 -5.92 4.18
N LEU A 207 -2.29 -5.29 3.56
CA LEU A 207 -1.24 -6.01 2.83
C LEU A 207 -0.44 -6.94 3.76
N PHE A 208 -0.27 -6.58 5.03
CA PHE A 208 0.38 -7.43 6.02
C PHE A 208 -0.48 -8.65 6.38
N ALA A 209 -1.79 -8.55 6.24
CA ALA A 209 -2.73 -9.64 6.54
C ALA A 209 -2.95 -10.60 5.36
N LEU A 210 -2.49 -10.28 4.14
CA LEU A 210 -2.70 -11.10 2.94
C LEU A 210 -2.30 -12.57 3.10
N PRO A 211 -1.17 -12.93 3.76
CA PRO A 211 -0.79 -14.33 3.92
C PRO A 211 -1.83 -15.17 4.67
N TRP A 212 -2.62 -14.55 5.55
CA TRP A 212 -3.71 -15.21 6.30
C TRP A 212 -5.07 -15.07 5.65
N LEU A 213 -5.23 -14.11 4.73
CA LEU A 213 -6.49 -13.87 4.02
C LEU A 213 -6.58 -14.63 2.69
N ASP A 214 -5.46 -15.00 2.09
CA ASP A 214 -5.43 -15.77 0.84
C ASP A 214 -5.48 -17.28 1.12
N TYR A 215 -6.68 -17.84 1.14
CA TYR A 215 -6.92 -19.28 1.29
C TYR A 215 -6.84 -20.05 -0.03
N CYS A 216 -6.43 -19.42 -1.12
CA CYS A 216 -6.38 -20.08 -2.42
C CYS A 216 -5.16 -21.01 -2.51
N GLU A 217 -5.38 -22.30 -2.75
CA GLU A 217 -4.32 -23.29 -2.96
C GLU A 217 -3.51 -23.01 -4.25
N VAL A 218 -4.14 -22.36 -5.22
CA VAL A 218 -3.53 -22.02 -6.50
C VAL A 218 -2.70 -20.75 -6.37
N LYS A 219 -1.38 -20.88 -6.45
CA LYS A 219 -0.43 -19.77 -6.28
C LYS A 219 -0.46 -18.77 -7.45
N SER A 220 -0.55 -19.26 -8.69
CA SER A 220 -0.54 -18.40 -9.89
C SER A 220 -1.92 -17.88 -10.23
N ILE A 221 -2.03 -16.56 -10.50
CA ILE A 221 -3.27 -15.94 -10.96
C ILE A 221 -3.73 -16.51 -12.33
N ARG A 222 -2.82 -17.05 -13.13
CA ARG A 222 -3.12 -17.70 -14.42
C ARG A 222 -4.19 -18.77 -14.28
N TYR A 223 -4.15 -19.54 -13.21
CA TYR A 223 -5.02 -20.70 -12.96
C TYR A 223 -6.15 -20.43 -11.95
N ARG A 224 -6.22 -19.21 -11.43
CA ARG A 224 -7.33 -18.81 -10.56
C ARG A 224 -8.62 -18.61 -11.36
N PRO A 225 -9.82 -18.75 -10.73
CA PRO A 225 -11.09 -18.59 -11.42
C PRO A 225 -11.24 -17.25 -12.13
N SER A 226 -12.04 -17.23 -13.21
CA SER A 226 -12.24 -16.02 -14.03
C SER A 226 -12.83 -14.85 -13.22
N TRP A 227 -13.72 -15.14 -12.26
CA TRP A 227 -14.28 -14.11 -11.39
C TRP A 227 -13.21 -13.41 -10.54
N HIS A 228 -12.21 -14.16 -10.06
CA HIS A 228 -11.09 -13.59 -9.31
C HIS A 228 -10.26 -12.63 -10.19
N LYS A 229 -9.99 -13.04 -11.44
CA LYS A 229 -9.28 -12.19 -12.41
C LYS A 229 -10.08 -10.93 -12.74
N ALA A 230 -11.40 -11.05 -12.86
CA ALA A 230 -12.29 -9.91 -13.10
C ALA A 230 -12.28 -8.93 -11.91
N LEU A 231 -12.38 -9.42 -10.68
CA LEU A 231 -12.27 -8.58 -9.48
C LEU A 231 -10.91 -7.88 -9.38
N TYR A 232 -9.84 -8.59 -9.72
CA TYR A 232 -8.50 -7.99 -9.75
C TYR A 232 -8.40 -6.88 -10.82
N ALA A 233 -8.98 -7.09 -12.01
CA ALA A 233 -9.03 -6.07 -13.04
C ALA A 233 -9.83 -4.83 -12.57
N VAL A 234 -10.98 -5.04 -11.93
CA VAL A 234 -11.77 -3.95 -11.32
C VAL A 234 -10.97 -3.20 -10.26
N PHE A 235 -10.23 -3.92 -9.41
CA PHE A 235 -9.35 -3.30 -8.42
C PHE A 235 -8.29 -2.39 -9.08
N VAL A 236 -7.62 -2.87 -10.12
CA VAL A 236 -6.60 -2.09 -10.85
C VAL A 236 -7.21 -0.83 -11.47
N VAL A 237 -8.35 -0.97 -12.18
CA VAL A 237 -9.04 0.18 -12.78
C VAL A 237 -9.46 1.18 -11.69
N ASN A 238 -10.04 0.70 -10.60
CA ASN A 238 -10.46 1.56 -9.49
C ASN A 238 -9.29 2.30 -8.85
N PHE A 239 -8.11 1.66 -8.74
CA PHE A 239 -6.92 2.30 -8.22
C PHE A 239 -6.48 3.50 -9.08
N PHE A 240 -6.51 3.37 -10.42
CA PHE A 240 -6.23 4.48 -11.32
C PHE A 240 -7.30 5.58 -11.28
N VAL A 241 -8.58 5.21 -11.18
CA VAL A 241 -9.67 6.18 -11.03
C VAL A 241 -9.50 6.98 -9.73
N LEU A 242 -9.22 6.31 -8.62
CA LEU A 242 -8.94 6.98 -7.35
C LEU A 242 -7.68 7.88 -7.45
N GLY A 243 -6.65 7.45 -8.19
CA GLY A 243 -5.48 8.27 -8.45
C GLY A 243 -5.83 9.57 -9.14
N TYR A 244 -6.64 9.51 -10.18
CA TYR A 244 -7.14 10.70 -10.89
C TYR A 244 -7.99 11.60 -9.98
N LEU A 245 -8.95 11.03 -9.25
CA LEU A 245 -9.82 11.78 -8.34
C LEU A 245 -9.05 12.47 -7.20
N GLY A 246 -7.91 11.92 -6.78
CA GLY A 246 -7.08 12.49 -5.71
C GLY A 246 -6.33 13.76 -6.11
N VAL A 247 -6.21 14.06 -7.40
CA VAL A 247 -5.60 15.30 -7.91
C VAL A 247 -6.64 16.40 -8.11
N LEU A 248 -7.91 16.02 -8.21
CA LEU A 248 -8.98 17.00 -8.40
C LEU A 248 -9.22 17.82 -7.12
N PRO A 249 -9.59 19.12 -7.27
CA PRO A 249 -9.90 20.01 -6.15
C PRO A 249 -11.09 19.53 -5.31
#